data_ce8f1675fcc8384121f63cb7615e17d9
#
_entry.id   ce8f1675fcc8384121f63cb7615e17d9
#
_cell.length_a   1.000
_cell.length_b   1.000
_cell.length_c   1.000
_cell.angle_alpha   90.00
_cell.angle_beta   90.00
_cell.angle_gamma   90.00
#
_symmetry.space_group_name_H-M   'P 1'
#
loop_
_entity.id
_entity.type
_entity.pdbx_description
1 polymer ?
#
loop_
_entity_poly.entity_id
_entity_poly.type
_entity_poly.pdbx_seq_one_letter_code
_entity_poly.pdbx_strand_id
1 'polypeptide(L)'
;MKPSVCFLLTALGISPVLYAATDAVKNRELHEVQSKIQQVGADVRVLAAEKSEQLDQLRKLEKHFGELINAVNSIKSQIAHQERALQDVRNKVAATQKDIRTHQRGLEGLIKAVAAMGDKDNLKIVLNPSDPTLSSRMSVYYDYIGKARLQKLQAIQEDFQTLRQLESQKDSEAQLLQISLDKKQQETDALQALKNQRENLLAQINSNVASKTEQLQRLVHDEKKLESLLASLPKTDDNGFHQASQSVESVRPTQHSAVNTDDIPKKPEPIVNETVSNKPFESLKGQLPYPVQGAIAERFGSKRFEVTWDGVVINGREGADVRAVASGRVVYADWFRGYGLMVIVDHGKGYLSLYAFNQNISKNVGAHVKAGDTIASVGRSGGRSQAALYFGIRSKGRPVNPEHWCRK
;
A
#
# COMPACT_ATOMS: atom_id res chain seq x y z
N MET A 1 -52.60 43.80 -90.79
CA MET A 1 -51.68 42.66 -91.19
C MET A 1 -50.72 42.40 -90.04
N LYS A 2 -50.88 41.38 -89.33
CA LYS A 2 -50.06 40.91 -88.18
C LYS A 2 -49.09 39.88 -88.67
N PRO A 3 -47.83 39.80 -88.21
CA PRO A 3 -47.07 38.59 -88.22
C PRO A 3 -46.92 38.04 -86.81
N SER A 4 -47.21 36.72 -86.71
CA SER A 4 -47.01 35.88 -85.56
C SER A 4 -45.56 35.74 -85.14
N VAL A 5 -45.28 35.93 -83.87
CA VAL A 5 -43.96 35.58 -83.25
C VAL A 5 -44.09 34.20 -82.62
N CYS A 6 -43.30 33.25 -83.11
CA CYS A 6 -43.16 31.91 -82.59
C CYS A 6 -42.18 31.94 -81.39
N PHE A 7 -42.65 31.61 -80.19
CA PHE A 7 -41.82 31.46 -78.97
C PHE A 7 -41.23 30.05 -78.96
N LEU A 8 -39.95 29.94 -79.13
CA LEU A 8 -39.19 28.69 -78.98
C LEU A 8 -38.87 28.54 -77.49
N LEU A 9 -39.55 27.60 -76.81
CA LEU A 9 -39.22 27.15 -75.46
C LEU A 9 -38.00 26.20 -75.54
N THR A 10 -36.82 26.67 -75.22
CA THR A 10 -35.66 25.82 -74.94
C THR A 10 -35.77 25.28 -73.53
N ALA A 11 -36.16 24.00 -73.40
CA ALA A 11 -36.06 23.25 -72.18
C ALA A 11 -34.60 23.05 -71.80
N LEU A 12 -34.11 23.76 -70.73
CA LEU A 12 -32.85 23.45 -70.09
C LEU A 12 -33.00 22.10 -69.37
N GLY A 13 -32.51 21.04 -70.01
CA GLY A 13 -32.30 19.75 -69.39
C GLY A 13 -31.23 19.88 -68.30
N ILE A 14 -31.67 19.99 -67.03
CA ILE A 14 -30.76 19.86 -65.90
C ILE A 14 -30.30 18.41 -65.87
N SER A 15 -29.03 18.18 -66.21
CA SER A 15 -28.42 16.86 -66.39
C SER A 15 -28.42 16.09 -65.08
N PRO A 16 -28.93 14.85 -65.04
CA PRO A 16 -28.86 13.98 -63.85
C PRO A 16 -27.44 13.59 -63.41
N VAL A 17 -26.44 13.94 -64.25
CA VAL A 17 -25.00 13.66 -64.02
C VAL A 17 -24.42 14.38 -62.83
N LEU A 18 -24.93 15.55 -62.44
CA LEU A 18 -24.40 16.29 -61.30
C LEU A 18 -24.79 15.65 -59.92
N TYR A 19 -25.95 15.01 -59.83
CA TYR A 19 -26.39 14.31 -58.60
C TYR A 19 -25.67 12.98 -58.38
N ALA A 20 -25.40 12.20 -59.40
CA ALA A 20 -24.67 10.96 -59.30
C ALA A 20 -23.20 11.18 -58.93
N ALA A 21 -22.61 12.31 -59.29
CA ALA A 21 -21.25 12.67 -58.89
C ALA A 21 -21.10 13.05 -57.41
N THR A 22 -22.15 13.69 -56.81
CA THR A 22 -22.16 14.02 -55.37
C THR A 22 -22.33 12.79 -54.49
N ASP A 23 -23.14 11.82 -54.89
CA ASP A 23 -23.34 10.55 -54.17
C ASP A 23 -22.09 9.68 -54.20
N ALA A 24 -21.41 9.60 -55.36
CA ALA A 24 -20.16 8.87 -55.49
C ALA A 24 -19.02 9.47 -54.66
N VAL A 25 -18.96 10.80 -54.51
CA VAL A 25 -17.96 11.48 -53.70
C VAL A 25 -18.24 11.22 -52.19
N LYS A 26 -19.50 11.36 -51.75
CA LYS A 26 -19.89 11.10 -50.37
C LYS A 26 -19.74 9.65 -49.95
N ASN A 27 -20.02 8.70 -50.82
CA ASN A 27 -19.77 7.29 -50.60
C ASN A 27 -18.27 6.99 -50.48
N ARG A 28 -17.40 7.66 -51.26
CA ARG A 28 -15.94 7.53 -51.11
C ARG A 28 -15.47 8.10 -49.75
N GLU A 29 -15.98 9.25 -49.35
CA GLU A 29 -15.67 9.84 -48.05
C GLU A 29 -16.12 8.95 -46.87
N LEU A 30 -17.31 8.33 -46.97
CA LEU A 30 -17.78 7.37 -45.99
C LEU A 30 -16.86 6.13 -45.92
N HIS A 31 -16.51 5.55 -47.06
CA HIS A 31 -15.57 4.43 -47.08
C HIS A 31 -14.19 4.78 -46.54
N GLU A 32 -13.69 6.00 -46.78
CA GLU A 32 -12.43 6.48 -46.25
C GLU A 32 -12.51 6.63 -44.73
N VAL A 33 -13.61 7.19 -44.18
CA VAL A 33 -13.83 7.32 -42.75
C VAL A 33 -14.00 5.94 -42.10
N GLN A 34 -14.74 5.03 -42.69
CA GLN A 34 -14.86 3.66 -42.20
C GLN A 34 -13.52 2.91 -42.17
N SER A 35 -12.70 3.10 -43.21
CA SER A 35 -11.34 2.53 -43.24
C SER A 35 -10.46 3.11 -42.12
N LYS A 36 -10.54 4.43 -41.88
CA LYS A 36 -9.84 5.09 -40.77
C LYS A 36 -10.35 4.59 -39.41
N ILE A 37 -11.66 4.38 -39.23
CA ILE A 37 -12.25 3.80 -38.02
C ILE A 37 -11.70 2.39 -37.79
N GLN A 38 -11.64 1.54 -38.82
CA GLN A 38 -11.08 0.20 -38.73
C GLN A 38 -9.59 0.24 -38.33
N GLN A 39 -8.81 1.13 -38.94
CA GLN A 39 -7.39 1.31 -38.63
C GLN A 39 -7.18 1.79 -37.20
N VAL A 40 -7.91 2.83 -36.76
CA VAL A 40 -7.83 3.32 -35.38
C VAL A 40 -8.38 2.29 -34.39
N GLY A 41 -9.39 1.52 -34.79
CA GLY A 41 -9.89 0.39 -33.99
C GLY A 41 -8.84 -0.71 -33.81
N ALA A 42 -8.03 -1.01 -34.84
CA ALA A 42 -6.89 -1.91 -34.74
C ALA A 42 -5.80 -1.34 -33.83
N ASP A 43 -5.46 -0.05 -33.99
CA ASP A 43 -4.51 0.66 -33.14
C ASP A 43 -4.94 0.65 -31.65
N VAL A 44 -6.24 0.83 -31.38
CA VAL A 44 -6.79 0.74 -30.02
C VAL A 44 -6.64 -0.66 -29.42
N ARG A 45 -6.77 -1.72 -30.25
CA ARG A 45 -6.53 -3.10 -29.79
C ARG A 45 -5.06 -3.34 -29.45
N VAL A 46 -4.13 -2.85 -30.27
CA VAL A 46 -2.68 -2.92 -30.02
C VAL A 46 -2.36 -2.17 -28.72
N LEU A 47 -2.87 -0.95 -28.57
CA LEU A 47 -2.73 -0.15 -27.34
C LEU A 47 -3.36 -0.83 -26.13
N ALA A 48 -4.45 -1.58 -26.28
CA ALA A 48 -5.03 -2.34 -25.18
C ALA A 48 -4.10 -3.48 -24.73
N ALA A 49 -3.38 -4.11 -25.67
CA ALA A 49 -2.36 -5.11 -25.36
C ALA A 49 -1.14 -4.48 -24.68
N GLU A 50 -0.61 -3.37 -25.23
CA GLU A 50 0.48 -2.59 -24.61
C GLU A 50 0.10 -2.09 -23.21
N LYS A 51 -1.13 -1.60 -23.04
CA LYS A 51 -1.67 -1.22 -21.73
C LYS A 51 -1.72 -2.39 -20.78
N SER A 52 -2.05 -3.60 -21.24
CA SER A 52 -2.04 -4.80 -20.39
C SER A 52 -0.63 -5.09 -19.90
N GLU A 53 0.37 -5.01 -20.77
CA GLU A 53 1.79 -5.18 -20.41
C GLU A 53 2.26 -4.10 -19.43
N GLN A 54 1.92 -2.83 -19.69
CA GLN A 54 2.25 -1.72 -18.79
C GLN A 54 1.57 -1.86 -17.43
N LEU A 55 0.34 -2.40 -17.37
CA LEU A 55 -0.34 -2.72 -16.12
C LEU A 55 0.35 -3.86 -15.35
N ASP A 56 0.90 -4.85 -16.05
CA ASP A 56 1.69 -5.91 -15.40
C ASP A 56 3.04 -5.38 -14.88
N GLN A 57 3.67 -4.46 -15.58
CA GLN A 57 4.85 -3.75 -15.09
C GLN A 57 4.49 -2.91 -13.85
N LEU A 58 3.38 -2.18 -13.88
CA LEU A 58 2.87 -1.42 -12.75
C LEU A 58 2.58 -2.32 -11.55
N ARG A 59 1.96 -3.50 -11.78
CA ARG A 59 1.72 -4.50 -10.74
C ARG A 59 3.01 -4.93 -10.04
N LYS A 60 4.04 -5.30 -10.81
CA LYS A 60 5.34 -5.70 -10.26
C LYS A 60 5.97 -4.58 -9.43
N LEU A 61 5.91 -3.37 -9.96
CA LEU A 61 6.46 -2.16 -9.34
C LEU A 61 5.72 -1.79 -8.05
N GLU A 62 4.38 -1.84 -8.03
CA GLU A 62 3.57 -1.59 -6.84
C GLU A 62 3.75 -2.66 -5.76
N LYS A 63 3.93 -3.92 -6.15
CA LYS A 63 4.24 -5.00 -5.22
C LYS A 63 5.60 -4.79 -4.56
N HIS A 64 6.64 -4.53 -5.34
CA HIS A 64 7.98 -4.24 -4.83
C HIS A 64 8.01 -2.99 -3.94
N PHE A 65 7.26 -1.95 -4.32
CA PHE A 65 7.08 -0.75 -3.50
C PHE A 65 6.46 -1.07 -2.12
N GLY A 66 5.44 -1.93 -2.09
CA GLY A 66 4.84 -2.40 -0.84
C GLY A 66 5.81 -3.19 0.03
N GLU A 67 6.64 -4.06 -0.56
CA GLU A 67 7.67 -4.84 0.13
C GLU A 67 8.73 -3.92 0.76
N LEU A 68 9.21 -2.92 0.02
CA LEU A 68 10.18 -1.92 0.53
C LEU A 68 9.61 -1.10 1.69
N ILE A 69 8.35 -0.70 1.62
CA ILE A 69 7.69 -0.01 2.75
C ILE A 69 7.68 -0.89 4.00
N ASN A 70 7.36 -2.17 3.86
CA ASN A 70 7.37 -3.11 4.98
C ASN A 70 8.79 -3.28 5.54
N ALA A 71 9.81 -3.36 4.68
CA ALA A 71 11.21 -3.43 5.08
C ALA A 71 11.63 -2.18 5.87
N VAL A 72 11.31 -0.98 5.36
CA VAL A 72 11.59 0.29 6.06
C VAL A 72 10.89 0.36 7.42
N ASN A 73 9.63 -0.09 7.51
CA ASN A 73 8.90 -0.11 8.78
C ASN A 73 9.51 -1.11 9.78
N SER A 74 9.95 -2.27 9.32
CA SER A 74 10.67 -3.25 10.14
C SER A 74 11.98 -2.68 10.67
N ILE A 75 12.79 -2.03 9.80
CA ILE A 75 14.05 -1.39 10.19
C ILE A 75 13.80 -0.26 11.21
N LYS A 76 12.76 0.55 11.03
CA LYS A 76 12.36 1.57 12.02
C LYS A 76 12.07 0.97 13.40
N SER A 77 11.37 -0.18 13.44
CA SER A 77 11.09 -0.89 14.70
C SER A 77 12.38 -1.42 15.34
N GLN A 78 13.31 -1.97 14.54
CA GLN A 78 14.62 -2.43 15.01
C GLN A 78 15.45 -1.27 15.58
N ILE A 79 15.52 -0.14 14.89
CA ILE A 79 16.19 1.08 15.35
C ILE A 79 15.65 1.51 16.72
N ALA A 80 14.32 1.59 16.86
CA ALA A 80 13.70 1.99 18.14
C ALA A 80 14.02 1.02 19.28
N HIS A 81 14.17 -0.28 18.99
CA HIS A 81 14.59 -1.27 19.97
C HIS A 81 16.07 -1.09 20.34
N GLN A 82 16.96 -0.92 19.35
CA GLN A 82 18.39 -0.72 19.54
C GLN A 82 18.71 0.58 20.30
N GLU A 83 17.98 1.66 20.02
CA GLU A 83 18.09 2.93 20.76
C GLU A 83 17.77 2.75 22.25
N ARG A 84 16.73 1.99 22.57
CA ARG A 84 16.39 1.67 23.97
C ARG A 84 17.46 0.81 24.63
N ALA A 85 17.91 -0.25 23.95
CA ALA A 85 18.98 -1.11 24.45
C ALA A 85 20.27 -0.31 24.74
N LEU A 86 20.66 0.55 23.81
CA LEU A 86 21.85 1.41 23.98
C LEU A 86 21.68 2.38 25.16
N GLN A 87 20.47 2.95 25.34
CA GLN A 87 20.18 3.81 26.47
C GLN A 87 20.25 3.06 27.81
N ASP A 88 19.74 1.82 27.87
CA ASP A 88 19.84 0.98 29.07
C ASP A 88 21.30 0.64 29.44
N VAL A 89 22.13 0.33 28.43
CA VAL A 89 23.55 0.08 28.67
C VAL A 89 24.25 1.36 29.15
N ARG A 90 23.96 2.52 28.58
CA ARG A 90 24.50 3.82 29.05
C ARG A 90 24.13 4.10 30.50
N ASN A 91 22.88 3.81 30.89
CA ASN A 91 22.43 3.98 32.27
C ASN A 91 23.19 3.04 33.23
N LYS A 92 23.40 1.78 32.83
CA LYS A 92 24.20 0.82 33.61
C LYS A 92 25.66 1.25 33.75
N VAL A 93 26.28 1.72 32.67
CA VAL A 93 27.65 2.28 32.71
C VAL A 93 27.73 3.44 33.73
N ALA A 94 26.80 4.37 33.68
CA ALA A 94 26.76 5.50 34.60
C ALA A 94 26.55 5.06 36.07
N ALA A 95 25.71 4.07 36.32
CA ALA A 95 25.47 3.49 37.64
C ALA A 95 26.75 2.82 38.18
N THR A 96 27.37 1.92 37.40
CA THR A 96 28.61 1.22 37.78
C THR A 96 29.77 2.21 38.06
N GLN A 97 29.92 3.26 37.24
CA GLN A 97 30.91 4.32 37.49
C GLN A 97 30.64 5.07 38.82
N LYS A 98 29.35 5.27 39.18
CA LYS A 98 28.99 5.86 40.47
C LYS A 98 29.34 4.91 41.62
N ASP A 99 29.07 3.62 41.47
CA ASP A 99 29.39 2.62 42.51
C ASP A 99 30.88 2.49 42.73
N ILE A 100 31.68 2.45 41.66
CA ILE A 100 33.17 2.51 41.76
C ILE A 100 33.60 3.72 42.57
N ARG A 101 33.11 4.93 42.25
CA ARG A 101 33.44 6.15 43.02
C ARG A 101 33.06 6.05 44.48
N THR A 102 31.91 5.44 44.79
CA THR A 102 31.43 5.23 46.16
C THR A 102 32.33 4.23 46.90
N HIS A 103 32.71 3.14 46.28
CA HIS A 103 33.61 2.15 46.85
C HIS A 103 35.03 2.71 47.06
N GLN A 104 35.53 3.52 46.10
CA GLN A 104 36.82 4.23 46.23
C GLN A 104 36.81 5.20 47.43
N ARG A 105 35.76 6.02 47.60
CA ARG A 105 35.65 6.93 48.76
C ARG A 105 35.57 6.16 50.08
N GLY A 106 34.83 5.04 50.12
CA GLY A 106 34.77 4.17 51.29
C GLY A 106 36.16 3.58 51.64
N LEU A 107 36.92 3.16 50.62
CA LEU A 107 38.28 2.64 50.81
C LEU A 107 39.21 3.76 51.29
N GLU A 108 39.13 4.96 50.72
CA GLU A 108 39.92 6.14 51.18
C GLU A 108 39.63 6.48 52.65
N GLY A 109 38.32 6.43 53.05
CA GLY A 109 37.94 6.61 54.44
C GLY A 109 38.54 5.58 55.39
N LEU A 110 38.58 4.30 55.01
CA LEU A 110 39.21 3.24 55.77
C LEU A 110 40.74 3.43 55.89
N ILE A 111 41.39 3.85 54.81
CA ILE A 111 42.84 4.13 54.81
C ILE A 111 43.16 5.31 55.73
N LYS A 112 42.40 6.40 55.63
CA LYS A 112 42.52 7.58 56.53
C LYS A 112 42.33 7.21 57.99
N ALA A 113 41.33 6.37 58.29
CA ALA A 113 41.07 5.93 59.66
C ALA A 113 42.24 5.12 60.23
N VAL A 114 42.80 4.17 59.44
CA VAL A 114 43.95 3.39 59.84
C VAL A 114 45.20 4.28 60.02
N ALA A 115 45.45 5.23 59.13
CA ALA A 115 46.58 6.17 59.24
C ALA A 115 46.44 7.08 60.49
N ALA A 116 45.21 7.51 60.84
CA ALA A 116 44.94 8.31 62.04
C ALA A 116 45.14 7.51 63.33
N MET A 117 44.98 6.17 63.30
CA MET A 117 45.25 5.30 64.45
C MET A 117 46.75 5.16 64.78
N GLY A 118 47.66 5.67 63.96
CA GLY A 118 49.08 5.74 64.21
C GLY A 118 49.88 4.45 63.92
N ASP A 119 50.78 4.49 62.99
CA ASP A 119 51.62 3.35 62.54
C ASP A 119 52.58 2.84 63.64
N LYS A 120 52.84 3.70 64.61
CA LYS A 120 53.88 3.41 65.69
C LYS A 120 53.28 2.65 66.87
N ASP A 121 51.99 2.77 67.14
CA ASP A 121 51.38 2.16 68.31
C ASP A 121 50.97 0.69 68.05
N ASN A 122 50.73 0.30 66.83
CA ASN A 122 50.30 -1.05 66.42
C ASN A 122 51.35 -2.11 66.78
N LEU A 123 52.63 -1.85 66.48
CA LEU A 123 53.70 -2.76 66.79
C LEU A 123 54.03 -2.76 68.31
N LYS A 124 53.90 -1.61 69.01
CA LYS A 124 54.05 -1.56 70.45
C LYS A 124 52.96 -2.29 71.20
N ILE A 125 51.73 -2.24 70.75
CA ILE A 125 50.60 -2.92 71.41
C ILE A 125 50.74 -4.43 71.28
N VAL A 126 51.19 -4.91 70.12
CA VAL A 126 51.38 -6.36 69.84
C VAL A 126 52.67 -6.88 70.56
N LEU A 127 53.68 -6.07 70.68
CA LEU A 127 54.97 -6.42 71.30
C LEU A 127 55.06 -6.15 72.80
N ASN A 128 54.11 -5.44 73.40
CA ASN A 128 54.10 -5.14 74.82
C ASN A 128 53.03 -5.91 75.55
N PRO A 129 53.35 -6.99 76.30
CA PRO A 129 52.39 -7.94 76.88
C PRO A 129 51.73 -7.44 78.17
N SER A 130 51.86 -6.12 78.51
CA SER A 130 51.32 -5.58 79.75
C SER A 130 49.78 -5.55 79.86
N ASP A 131 49.04 -5.71 78.73
CA ASP A 131 47.58 -5.90 78.75
C ASP A 131 47.15 -6.87 77.61
N PRO A 132 47.02 -8.17 77.88
CA PRO A 132 46.63 -9.20 76.93
C PRO A 132 45.20 -9.02 76.40
N THR A 133 44.33 -8.37 77.18
CA THR A 133 42.91 -8.20 76.75
C THR A 133 42.80 -7.06 75.76
N LEU A 134 43.55 -6.01 75.88
CA LEU A 134 43.62 -4.88 74.91
C LEU A 134 44.26 -5.39 73.61
N SER A 135 45.36 -6.16 73.68
CA SER A 135 46.05 -6.72 72.49
C SER A 135 45.12 -7.63 71.70
N SER A 136 44.36 -8.51 72.38
CA SER A 136 43.36 -9.40 71.77
C SER A 136 42.23 -8.59 71.08
N ARG A 137 41.69 -7.57 71.72
CA ARG A 137 40.66 -6.72 71.13
C ARG A 137 41.16 -5.97 69.89
N MET A 138 42.35 -5.39 69.97
CA MET A 138 42.94 -4.68 68.83
C MET A 138 43.19 -5.62 67.65
N SER A 139 43.68 -6.83 67.88
CA SER A 139 43.85 -7.85 66.84
C SER A 139 42.53 -8.13 66.11
N VAL A 140 41.43 -8.30 66.83
CA VAL A 140 40.10 -8.49 66.25
C VAL A 140 39.65 -7.28 65.42
N TYR A 141 39.89 -6.06 65.89
CA TYR A 141 39.55 -4.84 65.12
C TYR A 141 40.38 -4.74 63.85
N TYR A 142 41.71 -5.05 63.88
CA TYR A 142 42.55 -5.06 62.68
C TYR A 142 42.14 -6.15 61.68
N ASP A 143 41.76 -7.33 62.15
CA ASP A 143 41.26 -8.40 61.29
C ASP A 143 39.92 -7.95 60.62
N TYR A 144 39.02 -7.31 61.37
CA TYR A 144 37.77 -6.80 60.83
C TYR A 144 37.99 -5.70 59.78
N ILE A 145 38.89 -4.74 60.06
CA ILE A 145 39.25 -3.66 59.12
C ILE A 145 39.96 -4.25 57.87
N GLY A 146 40.87 -5.24 58.06
CA GLY A 146 41.55 -5.93 56.98
C GLY A 146 40.56 -6.66 56.04
N LYS A 147 39.61 -7.38 56.62
CA LYS A 147 38.53 -8.04 55.88
C LYS A 147 37.64 -7.04 55.15
N ALA A 148 37.22 -5.96 55.80
CA ALA A 148 36.42 -4.91 55.17
C ALA A 148 37.16 -4.22 54.01
N ARG A 149 38.48 -4.00 54.14
CA ARG A 149 39.34 -3.46 53.06
C ARG A 149 39.44 -4.41 51.88
N LEU A 150 39.66 -5.71 52.14
CA LEU A 150 39.74 -6.75 51.11
C LEU A 150 38.43 -6.86 50.34
N GLN A 151 37.29 -6.89 51.04
CA GLN A 151 35.97 -6.90 50.43
C GLN A 151 35.73 -5.68 49.51
N LYS A 152 36.13 -4.47 49.96
CA LYS A 152 36.03 -3.25 49.15
C LYS A 152 36.91 -3.30 47.90
N LEU A 153 38.11 -3.85 47.98
CA LEU A 153 39.02 -4.03 46.84
C LEU A 153 38.44 -5.02 45.85
N GLN A 154 37.88 -6.14 46.35
CA GLN A 154 37.20 -7.14 45.49
C GLN A 154 35.98 -6.54 44.77
N ALA A 155 35.14 -5.81 45.48
CA ALA A 155 33.97 -5.11 44.86
C ALA A 155 34.42 -4.11 43.78
N ILE A 156 35.44 -3.33 44.02
CA ILE A 156 36.00 -2.40 43.02
C ILE A 156 36.51 -3.17 41.78
N GLN A 157 37.18 -4.29 41.97
CA GLN A 157 37.68 -5.12 40.87
C GLN A 157 36.56 -5.71 40.03
N GLU A 158 35.50 -6.20 40.67
CA GLU A 158 34.30 -6.72 40.02
C GLU A 158 33.59 -5.60 39.22
N ASP A 159 33.43 -4.42 39.83
CA ASP A 159 32.84 -3.25 39.16
C ASP A 159 33.66 -2.84 37.92
N PHE A 160 34.97 -2.86 37.96
CA PHE A 160 35.82 -2.56 36.80
C PHE A 160 35.69 -3.61 35.68
N GLN A 161 35.57 -4.88 36.04
CA GLN A 161 35.29 -5.93 35.04
C GLN A 161 33.94 -5.73 34.39
N THR A 162 32.90 -5.47 35.19
CA THR A 162 31.57 -5.15 34.71
C THR A 162 31.55 -3.92 33.82
N LEU A 163 32.24 -2.86 34.21
CA LEU A 163 32.37 -1.63 33.42
C LEU A 163 32.95 -1.91 32.04
N ARG A 164 34.04 -2.68 31.95
CA ARG A 164 34.70 -3.05 30.68
C ARG A 164 33.74 -3.83 29.78
N GLN A 165 32.98 -4.77 30.34
CA GLN A 165 31.96 -5.53 29.58
C GLN A 165 30.85 -4.64 29.04
N LEU A 166 30.35 -3.72 29.88
CA LEU A 166 29.29 -2.77 29.49
C LEU A 166 29.78 -1.75 28.45
N GLU A 167 31.03 -1.30 28.51
CA GLU A 167 31.63 -0.42 27.49
C GLU A 167 31.76 -1.14 26.15
N SER A 168 32.23 -2.40 26.15
CA SER A 168 32.28 -3.22 24.93
C SER A 168 30.89 -3.45 24.34
N GLN A 169 29.88 -3.75 25.20
CA GLN A 169 28.50 -3.89 24.79
C GLN A 169 27.94 -2.59 24.20
N LYS A 170 28.21 -1.44 24.84
CA LYS A 170 27.78 -0.12 24.36
C LYS A 170 28.32 0.16 22.95
N ASP A 171 29.59 -0.15 22.71
CA ASP A 171 30.23 0.08 21.40
C ASP A 171 29.65 -0.86 20.33
N SER A 172 29.38 -2.13 20.68
CA SER A 172 28.70 -3.09 19.81
C SER A 172 27.28 -2.64 19.44
N GLU A 173 26.47 -2.24 20.43
CA GLU A 173 25.10 -1.75 20.19
C GLU A 173 25.09 -0.46 19.34
N ALA A 174 26.07 0.43 19.55
CA ALA A 174 26.21 1.64 18.74
C ALA A 174 26.54 1.32 17.27
N GLN A 175 27.40 0.34 17.02
CA GLN A 175 27.71 -0.12 15.67
C GLN A 175 26.49 -0.74 14.98
N LEU A 176 25.75 -1.61 15.66
CA LEU A 176 24.52 -2.21 15.13
C LEU A 176 23.46 -1.15 14.80
N LEU A 177 23.33 -0.13 15.63
CA LEU A 177 22.45 0.99 15.37
C LEU A 177 22.86 1.75 14.11
N GLN A 178 24.15 2.03 13.95
CA GLN A 178 24.67 2.72 12.76
C GLN A 178 24.38 1.93 11.48
N ILE A 179 24.65 0.62 11.47
CA ILE A 179 24.35 -0.26 10.34
C ILE A 179 22.84 -0.23 9.99
N SER A 180 21.97 -0.21 11.01
CA SER A 180 20.51 -0.14 10.81
C SER A 180 20.07 1.21 10.24
N LEU A 181 20.73 2.30 10.64
CA LEU A 181 20.48 3.64 10.09
C LEU A 181 20.92 3.74 8.63
N ASP A 182 22.09 3.22 8.29
CA ASP A 182 22.59 3.22 6.92
C ASP A 182 21.70 2.37 6.00
N LYS A 183 21.28 1.20 6.47
CA LYS A 183 20.32 0.36 5.74
C LYS A 183 18.98 1.06 5.54
N LYS A 184 18.44 1.74 6.57
CA LYS A 184 17.21 2.53 6.44
C LYS A 184 17.35 3.62 5.36
N GLN A 185 18.50 4.29 5.30
CA GLN A 185 18.74 5.32 4.28
C GLN A 185 18.71 4.71 2.88
N GLN A 186 19.45 3.62 2.64
CA GLN A 186 19.48 2.92 1.35
C GLN A 186 18.08 2.48 0.89
N GLU A 187 17.30 1.86 1.76
CA GLU A 187 15.93 1.43 1.44
C GLU A 187 14.99 2.62 1.17
N THR A 188 15.20 3.75 1.86
CA THR A 188 14.42 4.97 1.64
C THR A 188 14.73 5.60 0.28
N ASP A 189 16.01 5.61 -0.13
CA ASP A 189 16.43 6.11 -1.43
C ASP A 189 15.92 5.22 -2.58
N ALA A 190 15.98 3.90 -2.40
CA ALA A 190 15.38 2.94 -3.33
C ALA A 190 13.85 3.16 -3.47
N LEU A 191 13.17 3.41 -2.36
CA LEU A 191 11.73 3.69 -2.35
C LEU A 191 11.40 4.97 -3.14
N GLN A 192 12.20 6.02 -3.01
CA GLN A 192 11.99 7.27 -3.75
C GLN A 192 12.22 7.08 -5.25
N ALA A 193 13.26 6.33 -5.65
CA ALA A 193 13.52 6.01 -7.04
C ALA A 193 12.35 5.22 -7.66
N LEU A 194 11.84 4.22 -6.95
CA LEU A 194 10.72 3.41 -7.38
C LEU A 194 9.42 4.21 -7.49
N LYS A 195 9.19 5.16 -6.59
CA LYS A 195 8.07 6.10 -6.65
C LYS A 195 8.11 6.94 -7.93
N ASN A 196 9.27 7.48 -8.27
CA ASN A 196 9.46 8.27 -9.50
C ASN A 196 9.21 7.42 -10.75
N GLN A 197 9.70 6.19 -10.79
CA GLN A 197 9.44 5.25 -11.90
C GLN A 197 7.94 4.98 -12.06
N ARG A 198 7.23 4.74 -10.95
CA ARG A 198 5.78 4.53 -10.96
C ARG A 198 5.02 5.74 -11.50
N GLU A 199 5.38 6.95 -11.08
CA GLU A 199 4.74 8.19 -11.55
C GLU A 199 4.96 8.39 -13.06
N ASN A 200 6.16 8.14 -13.56
CA ASN A 200 6.47 8.22 -14.99
C ASN A 200 5.68 7.18 -15.80
N LEU A 201 5.60 5.94 -15.34
CA LEU A 201 4.83 4.88 -16.01
C LEU A 201 3.33 5.22 -16.05
N LEU A 202 2.76 5.72 -14.96
CA LEU A 202 1.37 6.14 -14.91
C LEU A 202 1.08 7.31 -15.86
N ALA A 203 2.00 8.28 -15.96
CA ALA A 203 1.87 9.40 -16.90
C ALA A 203 1.87 8.90 -18.35
N GLN A 204 2.73 7.95 -18.72
CA GLN A 204 2.77 7.33 -20.04
C GLN A 204 1.48 6.57 -20.36
N ILE A 205 0.98 5.74 -19.43
CA ILE A 205 -0.27 4.99 -19.60
C ILE A 205 -1.44 5.94 -19.88
N ASN A 206 -1.55 7.01 -19.08
CA ASN A 206 -2.66 7.95 -19.18
C ASN A 206 -2.61 8.78 -20.47
N SER A 207 -1.43 9.26 -20.90
CA SER A 207 -1.29 10.08 -22.12
C SER A 207 -1.61 9.28 -23.38
N ASN A 208 -1.14 8.04 -23.49
CA ASN A 208 -1.35 7.19 -24.65
C ASN A 208 -2.82 6.82 -24.85
N VAL A 209 -3.53 6.51 -23.75
CA VAL A 209 -4.95 6.11 -23.83
C VAL A 209 -5.84 7.30 -24.13
N ALA A 210 -5.61 8.47 -23.53
CA ALA A 210 -6.45 9.65 -23.72
C ALA A 210 -6.44 10.13 -25.18
N SER A 211 -5.27 10.23 -25.82
CA SER A 211 -5.14 10.75 -27.18
C SER A 211 -5.85 9.86 -28.22
N LYS A 212 -5.71 8.53 -28.11
CA LYS A 212 -6.32 7.59 -29.06
C LYS A 212 -7.83 7.43 -28.86
N THR A 213 -8.31 7.50 -27.64
CA THR A 213 -9.76 7.47 -27.34
C THR A 213 -10.46 8.72 -27.91
N GLU A 214 -9.84 9.89 -27.76
CA GLU A 214 -10.37 11.13 -28.34
C GLU A 214 -10.39 11.05 -29.88
N GLN A 215 -9.33 10.55 -30.50
CA GLN A 215 -9.28 10.36 -31.96
C GLN A 215 -10.38 9.43 -32.45
N LEU A 216 -10.61 8.30 -31.77
CA LEU A 216 -11.68 7.37 -32.13
C LEU A 216 -13.07 8.00 -31.99
N GLN A 217 -13.33 8.74 -30.92
CA GLN A 217 -14.61 9.43 -30.73
C GLN A 217 -14.91 10.45 -31.85
N ARG A 218 -13.90 11.21 -32.28
CA ARG A 218 -14.04 12.15 -33.41
C ARG A 218 -14.43 11.42 -34.70
N LEU A 219 -13.72 10.33 -35.04
CA LEU A 219 -13.98 9.55 -36.25
C LEU A 219 -15.40 8.91 -36.26
N VAL A 220 -15.84 8.35 -35.12
CA VAL A 220 -17.20 7.80 -34.97
C VAL A 220 -18.26 8.92 -35.10
N HIS A 221 -17.99 10.12 -34.62
CA HIS A 221 -18.89 11.25 -34.81
C HIS A 221 -19.00 11.65 -36.27
N ASP A 222 -17.86 11.71 -36.99
CA ASP A 222 -17.81 12.07 -38.40
C ASP A 222 -18.50 11.01 -39.27
N GLU A 223 -18.36 9.70 -38.97
CA GLU A 223 -19.09 8.60 -39.61
C GLU A 223 -20.61 8.82 -39.50
N LYS A 224 -21.13 9.01 -38.28
CA LYS A 224 -22.56 9.25 -38.05
C LYS A 224 -23.09 10.46 -38.79
N LYS A 225 -22.28 11.53 -38.86
CA LYS A 225 -22.62 12.74 -39.62
C LYS A 225 -22.72 12.47 -41.13
N LEU A 226 -21.77 11.74 -41.69
CA LEU A 226 -21.79 11.33 -43.10
C LEU A 226 -22.94 10.38 -43.41
N GLU A 227 -23.21 9.39 -42.58
CA GLU A 227 -24.36 8.49 -42.72
C GLU A 227 -25.68 9.28 -42.70
N SER A 228 -25.85 10.24 -41.79
CA SER A 228 -27.06 11.09 -41.73
C SER A 228 -27.21 11.97 -42.97
N LEU A 229 -26.13 12.46 -43.55
CA LEU A 229 -26.13 13.20 -44.79
C LEU A 229 -26.50 12.32 -45.98
N LEU A 230 -25.98 11.10 -46.07
CA LEU A 230 -26.34 10.13 -47.10
C LEU A 230 -27.81 9.69 -47.03
N ALA A 231 -28.33 9.50 -45.81
CA ALA A 231 -29.74 9.16 -45.58
C ALA A 231 -30.70 10.30 -45.94
N SER A 232 -30.24 11.56 -45.94
CA SER A 232 -31.01 12.74 -46.30
C SER A 232 -31.10 13.04 -47.78
N LEU A 233 -30.31 12.33 -48.59
CA LEU A 233 -30.34 12.49 -50.05
C LEU A 233 -31.60 11.79 -50.65
N PRO A 234 -32.33 12.45 -51.60
CA PRO A 234 -33.51 11.83 -52.21
C PRO A 234 -33.06 10.59 -53.00
N LYS A 235 -33.64 9.43 -52.70
CA LYS A 235 -33.47 8.23 -53.46
C LYS A 235 -34.14 8.42 -54.82
N THR A 236 -33.37 8.45 -55.89
CA THR A 236 -33.88 8.31 -57.23
C THR A 236 -34.38 6.85 -57.38
N ASP A 237 -35.68 6.69 -57.50
CA ASP A 237 -36.30 5.42 -57.84
C ASP A 237 -35.81 5.00 -59.23
N ASP A 238 -34.84 4.12 -59.29
CA ASP A 238 -34.50 3.36 -60.52
C ASP A 238 -35.07 1.95 -60.36
N ASN A 239 -36.27 1.76 -60.95
CA ASN A 239 -36.89 0.47 -61.11
C ASN A 239 -36.14 -0.32 -62.18
N GLY A 240 -35.52 -1.37 -61.81
CA GLY A 240 -35.14 -2.43 -62.71
C GLY A 240 -33.74 -3.03 -62.49
N PHE A 241 -33.65 -4.04 -61.75
CA PHE A 241 -33.13 -5.36 -62.09
C PHE A 241 -33.13 -6.27 -60.87
N HIS A 242 -33.87 -7.37 -61.03
CA HIS A 242 -33.98 -8.46 -60.07
C HIS A 242 -32.68 -9.25 -59.92
N GLN A 243 -32.49 -9.78 -58.70
CA GLN A 243 -31.79 -11.02 -58.31
C GLN A 243 -30.28 -10.93 -58.03
N ALA A 244 -29.99 -10.95 -56.78
CA ALA A 244 -29.51 -12.16 -56.09
C ALA A 244 -29.32 -11.89 -54.60
N SER A 245 -30.22 -12.48 -53.89
CA SER A 245 -30.11 -12.62 -52.42
C SER A 245 -28.89 -13.40 -52.05
N GLN A 246 -28.05 -12.86 -51.20
CA GLN A 246 -27.44 -13.68 -50.16
C GLN A 246 -27.28 -12.84 -48.90
N SER A 247 -28.00 -13.30 -47.91
CA SER A 247 -28.03 -12.91 -46.53
C SER A 247 -26.62 -12.71 -45.99
N VAL A 248 -26.30 -11.46 -45.64
CA VAL A 248 -25.21 -11.19 -44.68
C VAL A 248 -25.90 -11.06 -43.34
N GLU A 249 -25.77 -12.11 -42.57
CA GLU A 249 -26.17 -12.28 -41.20
C GLU A 249 -25.72 -11.09 -40.36
N SER A 250 -26.66 -10.39 -39.75
CA SER A 250 -26.39 -9.31 -38.82
C SER A 250 -25.56 -9.83 -37.66
N VAL A 251 -24.30 -9.46 -37.62
CA VAL A 251 -23.45 -9.64 -36.46
C VAL A 251 -24.01 -8.70 -35.38
N ARG A 252 -24.86 -9.23 -34.52
CA ARG A 252 -25.19 -8.65 -33.22
C ARG A 252 -23.84 -8.39 -32.48
N PRO A 253 -23.68 -7.25 -31.80
CA PRO A 253 -22.58 -7.08 -30.88
C PRO A 253 -22.67 -8.19 -29.84
N THR A 254 -21.70 -9.06 -29.86
CA THR A 254 -21.53 -10.08 -28.82
C THR A 254 -21.43 -9.34 -27.49
N GLN A 255 -22.41 -9.60 -26.63
CA GLN A 255 -22.37 -9.28 -25.22
C GLN A 255 -21.01 -9.74 -24.72
N HIS A 256 -20.24 -8.80 -24.17
CA HIS A 256 -19.04 -9.14 -23.44
C HIS A 256 -19.41 -10.12 -22.36
N SER A 257 -18.89 -11.33 -22.52
CA SER A 257 -18.92 -12.38 -21.52
C SER A 257 -18.63 -11.78 -20.16
N ALA A 258 -19.53 -12.03 -19.23
CA ALA A 258 -19.31 -11.89 -17.82
C ALA A 258 -17.91 -12.46 -17.52
N VAL A 259 -17.11 -11.66 -16.83
CA VAL A 259 -15.82 -12.11 -16.29
C VAL A 259 -16.10 -13.41 -15.54
N ASN A 260 -15.51 -14.50 -16.04
CA ASN A 260 -15.55 -15.80 -15.39
C ASN A 260 -15.08 -15.61 -13.95
N THR A 261 -15.97 -15.90 -13.04
CA THR A 261 -15.75 -15.96 -11.58
C THR A 261 -14.92 -17.19 -11.18
N ASP A 262 -14.24 -17.84 -12.12
CA ASP A 262 -13.49 -19.09 -11.88
C ASP A 262 -12.08 -18.91 -11.34
N ASP A 263 -11.58 -17.65 -11.20
CA ASP A 263 -10.30 -17.34 -10.55
C ASP A 263 -10.39 -17.06 -9.03
N ILE A 264 -11.52 -17.38 -8.41
CA ILE A 264 -11.58 -17.45 -6.95
C ILE A 264 -10.93 -18.76 -6.53
N PRO A 265 -9.83 -18.77 -5.78
CA PRO A 265 -9.20 -20.01 -5.33
C PRO A 265 -10.22 -20.90 -4.64
N LYS A 266 -10.26 -22.18 -5.05
CA LYS A 266 -11.08 -23.23 -4.46
C LYS A 266 -11.03 -23.11 -2.94
N LYS A 267 -12.22 -23.12 -2.34
CA LYS A 267 -12.54 -23.19 -0.91
C LYS A 267 -11.51 -24.01 -0.16
N PRO A 268 -10.79 -23.43 0.83
CA PRO A 268 -10.05 -24.22 1.78
C PRO A 268 -11.04 -24.99 2.65
N GLU A 269 -10.72 -26.23 2.92
CA GLU A 269 -11.47 -27.09 3.84
C GLU A 269 -11.60 -26.46 5.23
N PRO A 270 -12.66 -26.75 5.99
CA PRO A 270 -12.91 -26.14 7.29
C PRO A 270 -11.89 -26.66 8.30
N ILE A 271 -10.92 -25.84 8.64
CA ILE A 271 -10.03 -26.07 9.78
C ILE A 271 -10.69 -25.44 11.01
N VAL A 272 -10.78 -26.28 12.00
CA VAL A 272 -11.31 -26.21 13.36
C VAL A 272 -11.20 -24.80 14.01
N ASN A 273 -12.32 -24.40 14.62
CA ASN A 273 -12.55 -23.24 15.48
C ASN A 273 -11.48 -23.00 16.52
N GLU A 274 -10.85 -21.83 16.48
CA GLU A 274 -10.37 -21.16 17.68
C GLU A 274 -11.10 -19.82 17.84
N THR A 275 -11.64 -19.64 19.00
CA THR A 275 -12.53 -18.59 19.47
C THR A 275 -11.92 -17.20 19.35
N VAL A 276 -12.37 -16.39 18.39
CA VAL A 276 -12.09 -14.98 18.30
C VAL A 276 -13.41 -14.21 18.29
N SER A 277 -13.63 -13.41 19.31
CA SER A 277 -14.74 -12.46 19.54
C SER A 277 -16.14 -12.96 19.17
N ASN A 278 -16.94 -13.26 20.17
CA ASN A 278 -18.19 -14.02 20.14
C ASN A 278 -19.42 -13.36 19.50
N LYS A 279 -19.28 -12.27 18.70
CA LYS A 279 -20.44 -11.66 18.03
C LYS A 279 -20.40 -11.99 16.54
N PRO A 280 -21.46 -12.60 15.98
CA PRO A 280 -21.56 -12.81 14.53
C PRO A 280 -21.45 -11.47 13.80
N PHE A 281 -20.74 -11.44 12.65
CA PHE A 281 -20.54 -10.22 11.86
C PHE A 281 -21.88 -9.52 11.53
N GLU A 282 -22.93 -10.28 11.28
CA GLU A 282 -24.28 -9.78 11.00
C GLU A 282 -24.84 -8.89 12.13
N SER A 283 -24.54 -9.23 13.39
CA SER A 283 -25.01 -8.44 14.54
C SER A 283 -24.28 -7.09 14.70
N LEU A 284 -23.21 -6.87 13.94
CA LEU A 284 -22.42 -5.63 13.96
C LEU A 284 -22.92 -4.61 12.92
N LYS A 285 -24.02 -4.88 12.21
CA LYS A 285 -24.61 -3.96 11.24
C LYS A 285 -24.95 -2.63 11.89
N GLY A 286 -24.46 -1.53 11.31
CA GLY A 286 -24.61 -0.16 11.84
C GLY A 286 -23.66 0.20 13.00
N GLN A 287 -22.78 -0.72 13.42
CA GLN A 287 -21.85 -0.53 14.54
C GLN A 287 -20.38 -0.60 14.15
N LEU A 288 -20.06 -1.01 12.92
CA LEU A 288 -18.69 -1.14 12.45
C LEU A 288 -17.99 0.22 12.43
N PRO A 289 -16.72 0.31 12.84
CA PRO A 289 -15.92 1.50 12.58
C PRO A 289 -15.60 1.61 11.08
N TYR A 290 -15.39 2.83 10.59
CA TYR A 290 -14.77 2.98 9.28
C TYR A 290 -13.30 2.50 9.33
N PRO A 291 -12.79 1.84 8.28
CA PRO A 291 -11.45 1.27 8.25
C PRO A 291 -10.33 2.34 8.22
N VAL A 292 -10.68 3.56 7.83
CA VAL A 292 -9.81 4.73 7.79
C VAL A 292 -10.63 5.99 8.05
N GLN A 293 -10.00 7.03 8.61
CA GLN A 293 -10.62 8.35 8.75
C GLN A 293 -10.48 9.13 7.44
N GLY A 294 -11.59 9.69 6.94
CA GLY A 294 -11.62 10.50 5.73
C GLY A 294 -13.01 10.73 5.17
N ALA A 295 -13.12 11.62 4.20
CA ALA A 295 -14.38 11.88 3.51
C ALA A 295 -14.65 10.79 2.46
N ILE A 296 -15.91 10.40 2.31
CA ILE A 296 -16.33 9.50 1.24
C ILE A 296 -16.31 10.26 -0.08
N ALA A 297 -15.40 9.87 -0.99
CA ALA A 297 -15.27 10.44 -2.33
C ALA A 297 -16.27 9.80 -3.30
N GLU A 298 -16.46 8.48 -3.21
CA GLU A 298 -17.38 7.73 -4.06
C GLU A 298 -18.29 6.85 -3.19
N ARG A 299 -19.58 6.91 -3.46
CA ARG A 299 -20.57 6.16 -2.71
C ARG A 299 -20.92 4.85 -3.39
N PHE A 300 -21.45 3.92 -2.63
CA PHE A 300 -22.01 2.68 -3.16
C PHE A 300 -23.11 2.99 -4.20
N GLY A 301 -23.01 2.35 -5.40
CA GLY A 301 -23.95 2.55 -6.50
C GLY A 301 -23.69 3.80 -7.36
N SER A 302 -22.71 4.66 -7.04
CA SER A 302 -22.33 5.77 -7.92
C SER A 302 -21.65 5.25 -9.20
N LYS A 303 -21.75 6.01 -10.30
CA LYS A 303 -21.24 5.60 -11.62
C LYS A 303 -19.71 5.58 -11.65
N ARG A 304 -19.15 4.50 -12.19
CA ARG A 304 -17.73 4.35 -12.52
C ARG A 304 -17.63 3.91 -13.99
N PHE A 305 -17.49 4.85 -14.92
CA PHE A 305 -17.56 4.58 -16.36
C PHE A 305 -18.89 3.89 -16.72
N GLU A 306 -18.86 2.68 -17.27
CA GLU A 306 -20.04 1.88 -17.65
C GLU A 306 -20.59 1.00 -16.50
N VAL A 307 -19.90 0.93 -15.37
CA VAL A 307 -20.29 0.14 -14.19
C VAL A 307 -20.55 1.04 -12.99
N THR A 308 -21.07 0.46 -11.91
CA THR A 308 -21.27 1.17 -10.62
C THR A 308 -20.26 0.70 -9.57
N TRP A 309 -19.98 1.58 -8.60
CA TRP A 309 -19.19 1.21 -7.44
C TRP A 309 -19.97 0.21 -6.57
N ASP A 310 -19.37 -0.93 -6.28
CA ASP A 310 -19.88 -1.98 -5.39
C ASP A 310 -19.33 -1.89 -3.96
N GLY A 311 -18.80 -0.72 -3.59
CA GLY A 311 -18.31 -0.32 -2.29
C GLY A 311 -18.24 1.20 -2.18
N VAL A 312 -17.51 1.71 -1.23
CA VAL A 312 -17.24 3.15 -1.04
C VAL A 312 -15.76 3.45 -1.25
N VAL A 313 -15.44 4.64 -1.73
CA VAL A 313 -14.07 5.14 -1.78
C VAL A 313 -13.93 6.25 -0.75
N ILE A 314 -12.98 6.10 0.16
CA ILE A 314 -12.73 7.02 1.28
C ILE A 314 -11.40 7.69 1.02
N ASN A 315 -11.38 9.02 0.88
CA ASN A 315 -10.13 9.78 0.79
C ASN A 315 -9.36 9.65 2.08
N GLY A 316 -8.06 9.40 1.99
CA GLY A 316 -7.20 9.25 3.15
C GLY A 316 -5.80 9.79 2.89
N ARG A 317 -5.07 10.11 3.96
CA ARG A 317 -3.66 10.46 3.83
C ARG A 317 -2.87 9.22 3.38
N GLU A 318 -2.01 9.38 2.38
CA GLU A 318 -1.12 8.30 1.94
C GLU A 318 -0.29 7.76 3.12
N GLY A 319 -0.25 6.43 3.26
CA GLY A 319 0.42 5.77 4.37
C GLY A 319 -0.39 5.69 5.68
N ALA A 320 -1.61 6.24 5.74
CA ALA A 320 -2.45 6.10 6.93
C ALA A 320 -2.86 4.62 7.14
N ASP A 321 -2.95 4.20 8.40
CA ASP A 321 -3.35 2.84 8.76
C ASP A 321 -4.74 2.49 8.25
N VAL A 322 -4.85 1.37 7.55
CA VAL A 322 -6.11 0.71 7.23
C VAL A 322 -6.37 -0.37 8.26
N ARG A 323 -7.48 -0.27 8.97
CA ARG A 323 -7.82 -1.16 10.09
C ARG A 323 -8.93 -2.12 9.73
N ALA A 324 -8.81 -3.36 10.19
CA ALA A 324 -9.88 -4.35 10.06
C ALA A 324 -11.12 -3.89 10.82
N VAL A 325 -12.28 -3.85 10.15
CA VAL A 325 -13.54 -3.40 10.75
C VAL A 325 -14.12 -4.39 11.76
N ALA A 326 -13.76 -5.66 11.64
CA ALA A 326 -14.17 -6.74 12.54
C ALA A 326 -13.10 -7.85 12.56
N SER A 327 -13.19 -8.74 13.54
CA SER A 327 -12.33 -9.91 13.62
C SER A 327 -12.62 -10.88 12.47
N GLY A 328 -11.56 -11.54 11.95
CA GLY A 328 -11.68 -12.48 10.84
C GLY A 328 -10.34 -13.07 10.42
N ARG A 329 -10.34 -13.74 9.26
CA ARG A 329 -9.16 -14.33 8.66
C ARG A 329 -8.89 -13.70 7.29
N VAL A 330 -7.65 -13.34 7.03
CA VAL A 330 -7.25 -12.84 5.70
C VAL A 330 -7.30 -13.99 4.70
N VAL A 331 -8.13 -13.85 3.66
CA VAL A 331 -8.30 -14.86 2.60
C VAL A 331 -7.68 -14.43 1.28
N TYR A 332 -7.35 -13.14 1.14
CA TYR A 332 -6.66 -12.58 -0.02
C TYR A 332 -5.77 -11.41 0.41
N ALA A 333 -4.55 -11.35 -0.10
CA ALA A 333 -3.58 -10.31 0.20
C ALA A 333 -2.58 -10.20 -0.96
N ASP A 334 -3.02 -9.64 -2.10
CA ASP A 334 -2.19 -9.44 -3.30
C ASP A 334 -2.78 -8.32 -4.17
N TRP A 335 -2.15 -8.08 -5.33
CA TRP A 335 -2.60 -7.12 -6.31
C TRP A 335 -3.80 -7.64 -7.12
N PHE A 336 -4.86 -6.82 -7.22
CA PHE A 336 -6.05 -7.14 -8.00
C PHE A 336 -6.28 -6.10 -9.09
N ARG A 337 -6.53 -6.55 -10.34
CA ARG A 337 -6.69 -5.67 -11.51
C ARG A 337 -7.79 -4.64 -11.29
N GLY A 338 -7.47 -3.36 -11.48
CA GLY A 338 -8.41 -2.24 -11.30
C GLY A 338 -8.63 -1.79 -9.84
N TYR A 339 -8.07 -2.54 -8.86
CA TYR A 339 -8.16 -2.23 -7.44
C TYR A 339 -6.78 -2.13 -6.75
N GLY A 340 -5.69 -2.46 -7.47
CA GLY A 340 -4.34 -2.43 -6.90
C GLY A 340 -4.14 -3.44 -5.77
N LEU A 341 -3.31 -3.11 -4.80
CA LEU A 341 -3.08 -3.95 -3.62
C LEU A 341 -4.36 -4.06 -2.79
N MET A 342 -4.86 -5.28 -2.62
CA MET A 342 -6.13 -5.60 -1.98
C MET A 342 -5.96 -6.60 -0.85
N VAL A 343 -6.66 -6.37 0.25
CA VAL A 343 -6.84 -7.33 1.34
C VAL A 343 -8.31 -7.70 1.41
N ILE A 344 -8.61 -8.98 1.57
CA ILE A 344 -9.97 -9.48 1.84
C ILE A 344 -9.92 -10.25 3.15
N VAL A 345 -10.83 -9.89 4.06
CA VAL A 345 -10.98 -10.55 5.36
C VAL A 345 -12.31 -11.30 5.37
N ASP A 346 -12.26 -12.58 5.69
CA ASP A 346 -13.44 -13.43 5.90
C ASP A 346 -13.84 -13.40 7.38
N HIS A 347 -15.08 -13.00 7.63
CA HIS A 347 -15.67 -12.90 8.96
C HIS A 347 -16.57 -14.10 9.30
N GLY A 348 -16.59 -15.10 8.42
CA GLY A 348 -17.45 -16.27 8.54
C GLY A 348 -18.88 -16.03 8.02
N LYS A 349 -19.65 -17.12 7.89
CA LYS A 349 -21.05 -17.10 7.41
C LYS A 349 -21.27 -16.41 6.07
N GLY A 350 -20.21 -16.32 5.22
CA GLY A 350 -20.26 -15.68 3.90
C GLY A 350 -20.17 -14.16 3.91
N TYR A 351 -19.70 -13.56 5.00
CA TYR A 351 -19.41 -12.13 5.09
C TYR A 351 -17.93 -11.86 4.84
N LEU A 352 -17.64 -10.98 3.88
CA LEU A 352 -16.30 -10.56 3.51
C LEU A 352 -16.20 -9.03 3.58
N SER A 353 -15.09 -8.51 4.08
CA SER A 353 -14.71 -7.10 3.91
C SER A 353 -13.50 -6.98 2.99
N LEU A 354 -13.55 -6.00 2.08
CA LEU A 354 -12.57 -5.76 1.04
C LEU A 354 -11.92 -4.39 1.27
N TYR A 355 -10.60 -4.35 1.18
CA TYR A 355 -9.79 -3.15 1.38
C TYR A 355 -8.81 -3.03 0.21
N ALA A 356 -8.98 -2.05 -0.67
CA ALA A 356 -8.15 -1.92 -1.88
C ALA A 356 -7.58 -0.51 -2.07
N PHE A 357 -6.74 -0.32 -3.10
CA PHE A 357 -5.92 0.85 -3.37
C PHE A 357 -4.80 1.06 -2.35
N ASN A 358 -4.46 0.02 -1.58
CA ASN A 358 -3.48 0.11 -0.53
C ASN A 358 -2.07 0.41 -1.09
N GLN A 359 -1.25 1.07 -0.27
CA GLN A 359 0.17 1.32 -0.55
C GLN A 359 1.02 0.08 -0.25
N ASN A 360 0.71 -0.60 0.84
CA ASN A 360 1.32 -1.87 1.25
C ASN A 360 0.30 -2.73 2.00
N ILE A 361 0.61 -4.01 2.12
CA ILE A 361 -0.16 -5.00 2.88
C ILE A 361 0.69 -5.47 4.06
N SER A 362 0.13 -5.40 5.28
CA SER A 362 0.84 -5.74 6.52
C SER A 362 0.50 -7.14 7.06
N LYS A 363 -0.46 -7.83 6.44
CA LYS A 363 -0.91 -9.17 6.87
C LYS A 363 -0.94 -10.13 5.69
N ASN A 364 -0.43 -11.34 5.90
CA ASN A 364 -0.40 -12.39 4.89
C ASN A 364 -1.73 -13.17 4.86
N VAL A 365 -1.99 -13.85 3.74
CA VAL A 365 -3.10 -14.80 3.62
C VAL A 365 -3.00 -15.86 4.73
N GLY A 366 -4.13 -16.16 5.35
CA GLY A 366 -4.22 -17.07 6.49
C GLY A 366 -4.11 -16.40 7.86
N ALA A 367 -3.62 -15.16 7.94
CA ALA A 367 -3.48 -14.45 9.22
C ALA A 367 -4.85 -14.15 9.85
N HIS A 368 -4.94 -14.37 11.17
CA HIS A 368 -6.07 -13.93 11.96
C HIS A 368 -5.90 -12.45 12.34
N VAL A 369 -6.97 -11.68 12.22
CA VAL A 369 -7.02 -10.25 12.56
C VAL A 369 -8.17 -9.99 13.52
N LYS A 370 -7.95 -9.06 14.45
CA LYS A 370 -8.97 -8.54 15.37
C LYS A 370 -9.51 -7.22 14.82
N ALA A 371 -10.70 -6.83 15.26
CA ALA A 371 -11.22 -5.50 15.00
C ALA A 371 -10.21 -4.42 15.46
N GLY A 372 -9.88 -3.47 14.58
CA GLY A 372 -8.90 -2.41 14.85
C GLY A 372 -7.45 -2.74 14.49
N ASP A 373 -7.10 -4.00 14.20
CA ASP A 373 -5.75 -4.36 13.76
C ASP A 373 -5.41 -3.67 12.43
N THR A 374 -4.19 -3.14 12.32
CA THR A 374 -3.67 -2.62 11.05
C THR A 374 -3.41 -3.77 10.08
N ILE A 375 -4.06 -3.75 8.92
CA ILE A 375 -3.98 -4.79 7.88
C ILE A 375 -3.27 -4.31 6.62
N ALA A 376 -3.30 -3.00 6.36
CA ALA A 376 -2.71 -2.35 5.20
C ALA A 376 -2.47 -0.86 5.50
N SER A 377 -1.95 -0.11 4.54
CA SER A 377 -1.96 1.37 4.58
C SER A 377 -2.55 1.96 3.32
N VAL A 378 -3.21 3.12 3.48
CA VAL A 378 -3.84 3.87 2.39
C VAL A 378 -2.82 4.21 1.31
N GLY A 379 -3.18 4.01 0.06
CA GLY A 379 -2.29 4.25 -1.06
C GLY A 379 -2.99 4.78 -2.30
N ARG A 380 -2.28 4.64 -3.42
CA ARG A 380 -2.70 5.02 -4.76
C ARG A 380 -2.53 3.87 -5.77
N SER A 381 -2.46 2.62 -5.29
CA SER A 381 -2.27 1.47 -6.18
C SER A 381 -3.44 1.26 -7.13
N GLY A 382 -3.23 0.49 -8.19
CA GLY A 382 -4.24 0.28 -9.23
C GLY A 382 -4.43 1.47 -10.17
N GLY A 383 -3.44 2.36 -10.27
CA GLY A 383 -3.42 3.47 -11.22
C GLY A 383 -4.15 4.75 -10.75
N ARG A 384 -4.40 4.90 -9.45
CA ARG A 384 -5.04 6.11 -8.92
C ARG A 384 -4.07 7.30 -8.81
N SER A 385 -4.59 8.49 -9.09
CA SER A 385 -3.87 9.77 -8.93
C SER A 385 -3.90 10.30 -7.49
N GLN A 386 -4.98 10.00 -6.74
CA GLN A 386 -5.17 10.46 -5.36
C GLN A 386 -5.20 9.30 -4.38
N ALA A 387 -4.66 9.54 -3.17
CA ALA A 387 -4.65 8.56 -2.11
C ALA A 387 -6.06 8.34 -1.55
N ALA A 388 -6.51 7.10 -1.56
CA ALA A 388 -7.83 6.70 -1.07
C ALA A 388 -7.83 5.21 -0.69
N LEU A 389 -8.84 4.81 0.06
CA LEU A 389 -9.16 3.42 0.35
C LEU A 389 -10.48 3.07 -0.33
N TYR A 390 -10.48 2.02 -1.16
CA TYR A 390 -11.74 1.35 -1.50
C TYR A 390 -12.12 0.40 -0.38
N PHE A 391 -13.33 0.53 0.11
CA PHE A 391 -13.89 -0.32 1.14
C PHE A 391 -15.21 -0.94 0.66
N GLY A 392 -15.27 -2.27 0.64
CA GLY A 392 -16.44 -3.03 0.25
C GLY A 392 -16.84 -4.04 1.32
N ILE A 393 -18.13 -4.36 1.39
CA ILE A 393 -18.65 -5.47 2.19
C ILE A 393 -19.43 -6.38 1.25
N ARG A 394 -19.21 -7.69 1.36
CA ARG A 394 -19.98 -8.70 0.64
C ARG A 394 -20.69 -9.61 1.62
N SER A 395 -21.96 -9.88 1.35
CA SER A 395 -22.77 -10.85 2.05
C SER A 395 -23.18 -11.95 1.09
N LYS A 396 -22.74 -13.20 1.36
CA LYS A 396 -23.00 -14.38 0.51
C LYS A 396 -22.65 -14.12 -0.97
N GLY A 397 -21.50 -13.50 -1.22
CA GLY A 397 -20.98 -13.16 -2.54
C GLY A 397 -21.56 -11.88 -3.17
N ARG A 398 -22.64 -11.30 -2.65
CA ARG A 398 -23.27 -10.09 -3.18
C ARG A 398 -22.73 -8.84 -2.48
N PRO A 399 -22.40 -7.75 -3.22
CA PRO A 399 -22.01 -6.49 -2.62
C PRO A 399 -23.18 -5.86 -1.85
N VAL A 400 -22.89 -5.30 -0.69
CA VAL A 400 -23.85 -4.57 0.15
C VAL A 400 -23.30 -3.20 0.49
N ASN A 401 -24.17 -2.20 0.65
CA ASN A 401 -23.73 -0.84 0.94
C ASN A 401 -23.02 -0.74 2.30
N PRO A 402 -21.68 -0.42 2.34
CA PRO A 402 -20.92 -0.34 3.58
C PRO A 402 -21.42 0.77 4.53
N GLU A 403 -22.04 1.83 4.01
CA GLU A 403 -22.56 2.93 4.82
C GLU A 403 -23.68 2.49 5.77
N HIS A 404 -24.39 1.38 5.44
CA HIS A 404 -25.39 0.78 6.33
C HIS A 404 -24.80 -0.12 7.43
N TRP A 405 -23.52 -0.45 7.32
CA TRP A 405 -22.80 -1.30 8.28
C TRP A 405 -21.94 -0.50 9.24
N CYS A 406 -21.43 0.63 8.77
CA CYS A 406 -20.60 1.51 9.59
C CYS A 406 -21.45 2.47 10.42
N ARG A 407 -20.97 2.78 11.63
CA ARG A 407 -21.56 3.81 12.48
C ARG A 407 -21.30 5.18 11.85
N LYS A 408 -22.31 6.04 11.94
CA LYS A 408 -22.22 7.44 11.52
C LYS A 408 -21.29 8.23 12.43
#